data_0abb2974c545ecbc7e37d97052d163bc
#
_entry.id   0abb2974c545ecbc7e37d97052d163bc
#
_cell.length_a   1.000
_cell.length_b   1.000
_cell.length_c   1.000
_cell.angle_alpha   90.00
_cell.angle_beta   90.00
_cell.angle_gamma   90.00
#
_symmetry.space_group_name_H-M   'P 1'
#
loop_
_entity.id
_entity.type
_entity.pdbx_description
1 polymer ?
#
loop_
_entity_poly.entity_id
_entity_poly.type
_entity_poly.pdbx_seq_one_letter_code
_entity_poly.pdbx_strand_id
1 'polypeptide(L)'
;MLEEAVAALRVMPDGHYVDATFGRGGHSRLLLSQLSPLGRLTAFDKDPEAVADARTIADPRFSIRHEGFSHLAQMEASSAAGVLMDLGISSPQIDNPIRGFSFRQEGPLDMRMDTSRGQSVAQWLADASVESMTEVIREFGEERFAGQIAKAIDCRRREQGAIRGTTELAEIVAGAVKTREPGKDPATRTFQALRIFINAELEELQLALDASLKILQPGGRLVVISFHSLEDRIVKQFIAAHSREMFDRNAPFAAPKVMQFKAVARIMPKAAEVAGNPRARSAVMRVAERCGVAA
;
A
#
# COMPACT_ATOMS: atom_id res chain seq x y z
N MET A 1 4.94 1.53 -13.60
CA MET A 1 3.82 0.73 -14.20
C MET A 1 2.59 1.59 -14.52
N LEU A 2 2.82 2.86 -14.84
CA LEU A 2 1.74 3.85 -15.07
C LEU A 2 0.79 3.43 -16.20
N GLU A 3 1.35 3.25 -17.39
CA GLU A 3 0.58 2.92 -18.60
C GLU A 3 -0.09 1.55 -18.49
N GLU A 4 0.62 0.56 -17.94
CA GLU A 4 0.11 -0.79 -17.77
C GLU A 4 -1.06 -0.85 -16.80
N ALA A 5 -1.01 -0.06 -15.72
CA ALA A 5 -2.08 -0.03 -14.72
C ALA A 5 -3.37 0.59 -15.28
N VAL A 6 -3.24 1.72 -15.98
CA VAL A 6 -4.40 2.37 -16.61
C VAL A 6 -4.96 1.53 -17.76
N ALA A 7 -4.09 0.91 -18.58
CA ALA A 7 -4.53 -0.03 -19.63
C ALA A 7 -5.27 -1.24 -19.03
N ALA A 8 -4.82 -1.75 -17.88
CA ALA A 8 -5.45 -2.89 -17.21
C ALA A 8 -6.86 -2.57 -16.69
N LEU A 9 -7.16 -1.30 -16.38
CA LEU A 9 -8.50 -0.86 -16.00
C LEU A 9 -9.52 -0.93 -17.14
N ARG A 10 -9.07 -0.99 -18.43
CA ARG A 10 -9.95 -0.96 -19.60
C ARG A 10 -10.91 0.23 -19.56
N VAL A 11 -10.34 1.43 -19.53
CA VAL A 11 -11.08 2.66 -19.28
C VAL A 11 -12.22 2.83 -20.29
N MET A 12 -13.45 2.92 -19.77
CA MET A 12 -14.64 3.35 -20.49
C MET A 12 -14.77 4.86 -20.32
N PRO A 13 -14.90 5.64 -21.41
CA PRO A 13 -14.87 7.11 -21.33
C PRO A 13 -15.86 7.72 -20.34
N ASP A 14 -17.06 7.15 -20.22
CA ASP A 14 -18.13 7.67 -19.35
C ASP A 14 -18.12 7.01 -17.94
N GLY A 15 -17.13 6.15 -17.65
CA GLY A 15 -17.06 5.40 -16.39
C GLY A 15 -16.67 6.27 -15.20
N HIS A 16 -17.02 5.80 -14.00
CA HIS A 16 -16.52 6.33 -12.75
C HIS A 16 -15.37 5.46 -12.24
N TYR A 17 -14.20 6.07 -12.08
CA TYR A 17 -12.99 5.39 -11.60
C TYR A 17 -12.59 5.89 -10.23
N VAL A 18 -11.89 5.02 -9.50
CA VAL A 18 -11.36 5.32 -8.17
C VAL A 18 -9.85 5.09 -8.20
N ASP A 19 -9.09 6.14 -7.87
CA ASP A 19 -7.66 6.06 -7.55
C ASP A 19 -7.52 6.11 -6.03
N ALA A 20 -7.31 4.97 -5.41
CA ALA A 20 -7.30 4.84 -3.96
C ALA A 20 -5.99 5.36 -3.31
N THR A 21 -4.99 5.69 -4.14
CA THR A 21 -3.64 6.07 -3.74
C THR A 21 -3.11 7.15 -4.67
N PHE A 22 -3.63 8.37 -4.52
CA PHE A 22 -3.35 9.46 -5.45
C PHE A 22 -1.85 9.77 -5.60
N GLY A 23 -1.12 9.83 -4.47
CA GLY A 23 0.31 10.13 -4.44
C GLY A 23 0.64 11.47 -5.09
N ARG A 24 1.17 11.46 -6.32
CA ARG A 24 1.43 12.66 -7.13
C ARG A 24 0.53 12.76 -8.37
N GLY A 25 -0.51 11.93 -8.42
CA GLY A 25 -1.55 11.99 -9.44
C GLY A 25 -1.12 11.54 -10.83
N GLY A 26 -0.08 10.73 -10.94
CA GLY A 26 0.34 10.17 -12.24
C GLY A 26 -0.77 9.34 -12.88
N HIS A 27 -1.27 8.36 -12.15
CA HIS A 27 -2.37 7.50 -12.59
C HIS A 27 -3.66 8.30 -12.79
N SER A 28 -4.00 9.19 -11.84
CA SER A 28 -5.18 10.04 -11.92
C SER A 28 -5.18 10.93 -13.17
N ARG A 29 -4.07 11.59 -13.50
CA ARG A 29 -3.97 12.43 -14.71
C ARG A 29 -4.10 11.63 -15.99
N LEU A 30 -3.49 10.44 -16.05
CA LEU A 30 -3.62 9.55 -17.21
C LEU A 30 -5.05 9.02 -17.36
N LEU A 31 -5.72 8.68 -16.26
CA LEU A 31 -7.13 8.29 -16.26
C LEU A 31 -8.02 9.42 -16.77
N LEU A 32 -7.85 10.63 -16.24
CA LEU A 32 -8.62 11.83 -16.67
C LEU A 32 -8.46 12.12 -18.16
N SER A 33 -7.28 11.87 -18.73
CA SER A 33 -7.06 12.08 -20.17
C SER A 33 -7.84 11.11 -21.07
N GLN A 34 -8.32 9.99 -20.52
CA GLN A 34 -9.10 8.98 -21.25
C GLN A 34 -10.61 9.08 -20.99
N LEU A 35 -11.04 9.91 -20.03
CA LEU A 35 -12.44 10.10 -19.71
C LEU A 35 -13.11 11.15 -20.60
N SER A 36 -14.38 10.93 -20.93
CA SER A 36 -15.26 11.90 -21.55
C SER A 36 -15.74 12.96 -20.53
N PRO A 37 -16.46 13.99 -20.95
CA PRO A 37 -17.10 14.95 -20.03
C PRO A 37 -18.11 14.30 -19.04
N LEU A 38 -18.60 13.09 -19.31
CA LEU A 38 -19.52 12.35 -18.45
C LEU A 38 -18.79 11.42 -17.47
N GLY A 39 -17.52 11.11 -17.71
CA GLY A 39 -16.71 10.28 -16.85
C GLY A 39 -16.39 10.99 -15.54
N ARG A 40 -16.01 10.21 -14.51
CA ARG A 40 -15.67 10.73 -13.18
C ARG A 40 -14.46 10.00 -12.61
N LEU A 41 -13.66 10.72 -11.83
CA LEU A 41 -12.55 10.16 -11.07
C LEU A 41 -12.61 10.66 -9.63
N THR A 42 -12.73 9.74 -8.70
CA THR A 42 -12.58 10.02 -7.27
C THR A 42 -11.24 9.47 -6.80
N ALA A 43 -10.41 10.33 -6.25
CA ALA A 43 -9.12 9.93 -5.66
C ALA A 43 -9.16 9.99 -4.14
N PHE A 44 -8.31 9.18 -3.52
CA PHE A 44 -8.09 9.16 -2.07
C PHE A 44 -6.59 9.30 -1.80
N ASP A 45 -6.26 10.03 -0.76
CA ASP A 45 -4.94 9.99 -0.15
C ASP A 45 -5.03 10.45 1.31
N LYS A 46 -4.24 9.83 2.19
CA LYS A 46 -4.13 10.24 3.59
C LYS A 46 -3.04 11.28 3.82
N ASP A 47 -2.11 11.45 2.86
CA ASP A 47 -1.04 12.44 2.96
C ASP A 47 -1.54 13.84 2.63
N PRO A 48 -1.48 14.80 3.59
CA PRO A 48 -1.90 16.18 3.33
C PRO A 48 -1.16 16.85 2.18
N GLU A 49 0.12 16.49 1.92
CA GLU A 49 0.88 17.03 0.78
C GLU A 49 0.34 16.50 -0.56
N ALA A 50 -0.02 15.22 -0.63
CA ALA A 50 -0.65 14.64 -1.81
C ALA A 50 -2.01 15.27 -2.09
N VAL A 51 -2.81 15.49 -1.04
CA VAL A 51 -4.12 16.16 -1.14
C VAL A 51 -3.96 17.62 -1.61
N ALA A 52 -2.94 18.33 -1.13
CA ALA A 52 -2.66 19.70 -1.58
C ALA A 52 -2.32 19.74 -3.07
N ASP A 53 -1.49 18.80 -3.55
CA ASP A 53 -1.18 18.65 -4.97
C ASP A 53 -2.44 18.31 -5.81
N ALA A 54 -3.27 17.38 -5.29
CA ALA A 54 -4.51 16.99 -5.97
C ALA A 54 -5.46 18.17 -6.20
N ARG A 55 -5.57 19.06 -5.22
CA ARG A 55 -6.42 20.27 -5.30
C ARG A 55 -5.99 21.26 -6.41
N THR A 56 -4.79 21.12 -6.95
CA THR A 56 -4.33 21.89 -8.10
C THR A 56 -4.92 21.41 -9.44
N ILE A 57 -5.55 20.24 -9.47
CA ILE A 57 -6.17 19.70 -10.67
C ILE A 57 -7.52 20.40 -10.89
N ALA A 58 -7.55 21.33 -11.83
CA ALA A 58 -8.75 22.09 -12.20
C ALA A 58 -9.57 21.32 -13.26
N ASP A 59 -10.12 20.16 -12.89
CA ASP A 59 -10.95 19.32 -13.75
C ASP A 59 -12.27 18.99 -13.02
N PRO A 60 -13.45 19.36 -13.56
CA PRO A 60 -14.73 19.15 -12.90
C PRO A 60 -15.10 17.66 -12.73
N ARG A 61 -14.45 16.76 -13.46
CA ARG A 61 -14.63 15.31 -13.35
C ARG A 61 -13.84 14.69 -12.20
N PHE A 62 -12.91 15.45 -11.61
CA PHE A 62 -11.99 15.01 -10.57
C PHE A 62 -12.43 15.44 -9.18
N SER A 63 -12.33 14.54 -8.21
CA SER A 63 -12.48 14.85 -6.80
C SER A 63 -11.42 14.13 -5.97
N ILE A 64 -10.92 14.78 -4.91
CA ILE A 64 -9.97 14.20 -3.95
C ILE A 64 -10.59 14.15 -2.55
N ARG A 65 -10.45 13.02 -1.86
CA ARG A 65 -10.80 12.85 -0.46
C ARG A 65 -9.53 12.73 0.37
N HIS A 66 -9.42 13.55 1.43
CA HIS A 66 -8.34 13.45 2.41
C HIS A 66 -8.66 12.34 3.40
N GLU A 67 -8.58 11.11 2.94
CA GLU A 67 -8.93 9.90 3.67
C GLU A 67 -8.06 8.73 3.19
N GLY A 68 -7.81 7.76 4.07
CA GLY A 68 -7.19 6.51 3.67
C GLY A 68 -8.13 5.67 2.80
N PHE A 69 -7.57 4.77 2.01
CA PHE A 69 -8.34 3.94 1.08
C PHE A 69 -9.28 2.92 1.76
N SER A 70 -9.16 2.69 3.07
CA SER A 70 -10.18 1.97 3.85
C SER A 70 -11.57 2.62 3.78
N HIS A 71 -11.63 3.95 3.51
CA HIS A 71 -12.88 4.68 3.36
C HIS A 71 -13.63 4.42 2.04
N LEU A 72 -13.06 3.62 1.13
CA LEU A 72 -13.80 3.11 -0.04
C LEU A 72 -15.12 2.44 0.35
N ALA A 73 -15.21 1.86 1.55
CA ALA A 73 -16.44 1.24 2.07
C ALA A 73 -17.64 2.22 2.18
N GLN A 74 -17.38 3.53 2.21
CA GLN A 74 -18.41 4.57 2.27
C GLN A 74 -18.97 4.95 0.89
N MET A 75 -18.37 4.46 -0.19
CA MET A 75 -18.87 4.69 -1.53
C MET A 75 -20.12 3.83 -1.80
N GLU A 76 -20.94 4.30 -2.73
CA GLU A 76 -22.14 3.61 -3.17
C GLU A 76 -21.80 2.26 -3.84
N ALA A 77 -22.62 1.25 -3.59
CA ALA A 77 -22.44 -0.07 -4.19
C ALA A 77 -22.58 -0.01 -5.71
N SER A 78 -21.74 -0.79 -6.42
CA SER A 78 -21.74 -0.87 -7.89
C SER A 78 -21.60 0.48 -8.59
N SER A 79 -20.91 1.44 -7.97
CA SER A 79 -20.72 2.79 -8.50
C SER A 79 -19.43 2.96 -9.33
N ALA A 80 -18.47 2.05 -9.21
CA ALA A 80 -17.16 2.18 -9.84
C ALA A 80 -16.97 1.22 -11.01
N ALA A 81 -16.53 1.75 -12.16
CA ALA A 81 -16.10 0.97 -13.32
C ALA A 81 -14.68 0.38 -13.14
N GLY A 82 -13.89 0.97 -12.24
CA GLY A 82 -12.57 0.46 -11.88
C GLY A 82 -12.03 1.09 -10.62
N VAL A 83 -11.20 0.32 -9.92
CA VAL A 83 -10.47 0.74 -8.71
C VAL A 83 -8.99 0.45 -8.93
N LEU A 84 -8.15 1.45 -8.73
CA LEU A 84 -6.70 1.37 -8.76
C LEU A 84 -6.14 1.59 -7.35
N MET A 85 -5.21 0.75 -6.96
CA MET A 85 -4.40 0.88 -5.75
C MET A 85 -2.92 0.73 -6.13
N ASP A 86 -2.12 1.80 -5.97
CA ASP A 86 -0.66 1.77 -6.10
C ASP A 86 -0.07 1.89 -4.70
N LEU A 87 0.22 0.73 -4.09
CA LEU A 87 0.50 0.60 -2.66
C LEU A 87 1.88 1.15 -2.28
N GLY A 88 2.08 1.36 -0.99
CA GLY A 88 3.33 1.78 -0.41
C GLY A 88 3.48 3.30 -0.29
N ILE A 89 4.70 3.80 -0.48
CA ILE A 89 5.07 5.21 -0.27
C ILE A 89 5.46 5.92 -1.56
N SER A 90 5.06 7.18 -1.66
CA SER A 90 5.40 8.02 -2.82
C SER A 90 6.89 8.43 -2.82
N SER A 91 7.42 8.75 -4.02
CA SER A 91 8.80 9.23 -4.12
C SER A 91 9.10 10.44 -3.24
N PRO A 92 8.26 11.49 -3.17
CA PRO A 92 8.50 12.61 -2.28
C PRO A 92 8.56 12.23 -0.78
N GLN A 93 7.75 11.26 -0.34
CA GLN A 93 7.84 10.78 1.04
C GLN A 93 9.20 10.15 1.35
N ILE A 94 9.79 9.41 0.38
CA ILE A 94 11.12 8.80 0.55
C ILE A 94 12.23 9.86 0.44
N ASP A 95 12.07 10.79 -0.50
CA ASP A 95 13.12 11.75 -0.87
C ASP A 95 13.21 12.95 0.10
N ASN A 96 12.15 13.21 0.87
CA ASN A 96 12.12 14.24 1.91
C ASN A 96 12.56 13.66 3.27
N PRO A 97 13.78 13.99 3.78
CA PRO A 97 14.27 13.47 5.04
C PRO A 97 13.38 13.78 6.25
N ILE A 98 12.66 14.92 6.20
CA ILE A 98 11.78 15.37 7.31
C ILE A 98 10.62 14.39 7.53
N ARG A 99 10.23 13.61 6.51
CA ARG A 99 9.18 12.60 6.61
C ARG A 99 9.61 11.32 7.32
N GLY A 100 10.91 11.06 7.47
CA GLY A 100 11.48 9.95 8.23
C GLY A 100 11.35 8.56 7.59
N PHE A 101 10.95 8.44 6.32
CA PHE A 101 10.81 7.14 5.63
C PHE A 101 12.13 6.55 5.17
N SER A 102 13.17 7.37 5.04
CA SER A 102 14.49 6.96 4.57
C SER A 102 15.53 7.15 5.67
N PHE A 103 16.48 6.23 5.74
CA PHE A 103 17.68 6.31 6.60
C PHE A 103 18.95 6.69 5.83
N ARG A 104 18.83 7.07 4.55
CA ARG A 104 19.96 7.51 3.73
C ARG A 104 20.43 8.92 4.08
N GLN A 105 19.56 9.70 4.65
CA GLN A 105 19.80 11.05 5.16
C GLN A 105 19.18 11.15 6.54
N GLU A 106 19.81 11.94 7.40
CA GLU A 106 19.29 12.20 8.75
C GLU A 106 17.96 12.95 8.66
N GLY A 107 17.01 12.51 9.46
CA GLY A 107 15.71 13.14 9.60
C GLY A 107 15.01 12.66 10.87
N PRO A 108 13.92 13.33 11.28
CA PRO A 108 13.13 12.90 12.42
C PRO A 108 12.49 11.53 12.12
N LEU A 109 12.40 10.68 13.13
CA LEU A 109 11.83 9.35 13.01
C LEU A 109 10.29 9.43 13.09
N ASP A 110 9.67 10.00 12.05
CA ASP A 110 8.21 10.19 11.98
C ASP A 110 7.51 9.02 11.30
N MET A 111 7.71 8.80 10.03
CA MET A 111 7.11 7.77 9.15
C MET A 111 5.58 7.82 9.00
N ARG A 112 4.88 8.83 9.51
CA ARG A 112 3.43 8.96 9.27
C ARG A 112 3.18 9.41 7.83
N MET A 113 2.26 8.76 7.14
CA MET A 113 1.72 9.25 5.87
C MET A 113 0.83 10.46 6.11
N ASP A 114 -0.12 10.36 7.07
CA ASP A 114 -0.90 11.49 7.56
C ASP A 114 -0.21 12.14 8.75
N THR A 115 0.48 13.25 8.52
CA THR A 115 1.21 13.97 9.55
C THR A 115 0.31 14.77 10.51
N SER A 116 -0.99 14.89 10.20
CA SER A 116 -1.94 15.66 10.99
C SER A 116 -2.46 14.88 12.21
N ARG A 117 -2.30 13.55 12.25
CA ARG A 117 -2.85 12.68 13.30
C ARG A 117 -1.95 11.46 13.57
N GLY A 118 -2.27 10.76 14.64
CA GLY A 118 -1.54 9.56 15.08
C GLY A 118 -0.20 9.87 15.71
N GLN A 119 0.51 8.83 16.15
CA GLN A 119 1.83 8.94 16.76
C GLN A 119 2.93 8.64 15.71
N SER A 120 4.07 9.32 15.86
CA SER A 120 5.26 9.03 15.06
C SER A 120 5.95 7.75 15.53
N VAL A 121 6.85 7.20 14.70
CA VAL A 121 7.70 6.06 15.12
C VAL A 121 8.54 6.42 16.34
N ALA A 122 9.09 7.63 16.44
CA ALA A 122 9.86 8.05 17.61
C ALA A 122 9.02 8.02 18.90
N GLN A 123 7.77 8.49 18.84
CA GLN A 123 6.84 8.45 19.97
C GLN A 123 6.49 7.01 20.36
N TRP A 124 6.19 6.16 19.37
CA TRP A 124 5.88 4.77 19.64
C TRP A 124 7.08 4.02 20.24
N LEU A 125 8.28 4.17 19.68
CA LEU A 125 9.50 3.53 20.21
C LEU A 125 9.87 4.00 21.62
N ALA A 126 9.46 5.21 22.03
CA ALA A 126 9.73 5.70 23.37
C ALA A 126 9.05 4.85 24.44
N ASP A 127 7.81 4.38 24.18
CA ASP A 127 6.96 3.71 25.15
C ASP A 127 6.74 2.21 24.89
N ALA A 128 7.00 1.73 23.65
CA ALA A 128 6.73 0.35 23.26
C ALA A 128 7.53 -0.67 24.08
N SER A 129 6.91 -1.79 24.46
CA SER A 129 7.61 -2.88 25.10
C SER A 129 8.55 -3.62 24.14
N VAL A 130 9.55 -4.32 24.65
CA VAL A 130 10.46 -5.16 23.83
C VAL A 130 9.65 -6.21 23.07
N GLU A 131 8.61 -6.76 23.69
CA GLU A 131 7.72 -7.75 23.09
C GLU A 131 6.97 -7.15 21.90
N SER A 132 6.34 -5.98 22.07
CA SER A 132 5.61 -5.29 20.99
C SER A 132 6.53 -4.92 19.83
N MET A 133 7.72 -4.38 20.13
CA MET A 133 8.73 -4.07 19.10
C MET A 133 9.17 -5.33 18.35
N THR A 134 9.37 -6.44 19.09
CA THR A 134 9.75 -7.74 18.48
C THR A 134 8.67 -8.26 17.54
N GLU A 135 7.40 -8.19 17.96
CA GLU A 135 6.26 -8.62 17.16
C GLU A 135 6.14 -7.80 15.87
N VAL A 136 6.11 -6.48 15.99
CA VAL A 136 6.03 -5.57 14.84
C VAL A 136 7.17 -5.81 13.83
N ILE A 137 8.42 -5.88 14.30
CA ILE A 137 9.59 -6.05 13.43
C ILE A 137 9.57 -7.45 12.77
N ARG A 138 9.11 -8.46 13.48
CA ARG A 138 9.00 -9.84 12.96
C ARG A 138 7.90 -9.97 11.92
N GLU A 139 6.71 -9.51 12.24
CA GLU A 139 5.52 -9.71 11.39
C GLU A 139 5.54 -8.84 10.15
N PHE A 140 5.81 -7.54 10.29
CA PHE A 140 5.76 -6.60 9.18
C PHE A 140 7.10 -6.43 8.45
N GLY A 141 8.21 -6.82 9.08
CA GLY A 141 9.54 -6.81 8.46
C GLY A 141 9.98 -8.17 7.91
N GLU A 142 9.32 -9.26 8.31
CA GLU A 142 9.81 -10.64 8.10
C GLU A 142 11.30 -10.77 8.56
N GLU A 143 11.65 -10.04 9.68
CA GLU A 143 13.02 -9.91 10.16
C GLU A 143 13.31 -10.97 11.25
N ARG A 144 14.26 -11.86 10.96
CA ARG A 144 14.64 -12.95 11.87
C ARG A 144 15.37 -12.50 13.14
N PHE A 145 16.01 -11.32 13.10
CA PHE A 145 16.72 -10.74 14.24
C PHE A 145 15.84 -9.77 15.06
N ALA A 146 14.50 -9.81 14.88
CA ALA A 146 13.56 -8.88 15.50
C ALA A 146 13.76 -8.72 17.02
N GLY A 147 13.93 -9.83 17.76
CA GLY A 147 14.16 -9.77 19.22
C GLY A 147 15.50 -9.14 19.62
N GLN A 148 16.55 -9.31 18.83
CA GLN A 148 17.85 -8.67 19.06
C GLN A 148 17.77 -7.16 18.78
N ILE A 149 17.08 -6.78 17.70
CA ILE A 149 16.85 -5.38 17.34
C ILE A 149 16.02 -4.69 18.42
N ALA A 150 14.91 -5.29 18.85
CA ALA A 150 14.05 -4.73 19.90
C ALA A 150 14.81 -4.50 21.22
N LYS A 151 15.65 -5.47 21.63
CA LYS A 151 16.50 -5.35 22.82
C LYS A 151 17.55 -4.25 22.66
N ALA A 152 18.16 -4.12 21.49
CA ALA A 152 19.14 -3.06 21.21
C ALA A 152 18.50 -1.66 21.27
N ILE A 153 17.29 -1.51 20.72
CA ILE A 153 16.49 -0.29 20.80
C ILE A 153 16.19 0.06 22.27
N ASP A 154 15.71 -0.92 23.06
CA ASP A 154 15.38 -0.73 24.48
C ASP A 154 16.61 -0.36 25.32
N CYS A 155 17.73 -1.04 25.11
CA CYS A 155 19.01 -0.74 25.79
C CYS A 155 19.42 0.71 25.49
N ARG A 156 19.46 1.07 24.21
CA ARG A 156 19.87 2.41 23.77
C ARG A 156 18.98 3.53 24.34
N ARG A 157 17.65 3.36 24.34
CA ARG A 157 16.73 4.37 24.89
C ARG A 157 16.84 4.52 26.40
N ARG A 158 17.16 3.44 27.13
CA ARG A 158 17.40 3.50 28.59
C ARG A 158 18.71 4.19 28.95
N GLU A 159 19.76 4.01 28.13
CA GLU A 159 21.09 4.55 28.39
C GLU A 159 21.22 6.03 27.98
N GLN A 160 20.60 6.41 26.86
CA GLN A 160 20.86 7.71 26.23
C GLN A 160 19.56 8.48 25.89
N GLY A 161 18.40 7.99 26.34
CA GLY A 161 17.11 8.63 26.07
C GLY A 161 16.48 8.21 24.74
N ALA A 162 15.39 8.88 24.38
CA ALA A 162 14.57 8.52 23.23
C ALA A 162 15.32 8.59 21.90
N ILE A 163 15.11 7.59 21.03
CA ILE A 163 15.64 7.56 19.67
C ILE A 163 14.78 8.49 18.80
N ARG A 164 15.39 9.47 18.16
CA ARG A 164 14.66 10.50 17.40
C ARG A 164 15.03 10.58 15.94
N GLY A 165 16.19 10.06 15.57
CA GLY A 165 16.76 10.16 14.23
C GLY A 165 16.71 8.88 13.44
N THR A 166 16.57 9.00 12.13
CA THR A 166 16.54 7.86 11.21
C THR A 166 17.87 7.14 11.12
N THR A 167 18.99 7.88 11.05
CA THR A 167 20.32 7.29 10.98
C THR A 167 20.70 6.61 12.29
N GLU A 168 20.35 7.20 13.43
CA GLU A 168 20.55 6.59 14.75
C GLU A 168 19.86 5.23 14.84
N LEU A 169 18.58 5.13 14.44
CA LEU A 169 17.87 3.85 14.43
C LEU A 169 18.53 2.85 13.47
N ALA A 170 18.93 3.28 12.30
CA ALA A 170 19.59 2.42 11.32
C ALA A 170 20.91 1.83 11.84
N GLU A 171 21.71 2.62 12.57
CA GLU A 171 22.96 2.17 13.22
C GLU A 171 22.68 1.13 14.32
N ILE A 172 21.68 1.35 15.17
CA ILE A 172 21.25 0.39 16.19
C ILE A 172 20.85 -0.95 15.56
N VAL A 173 20.06 -0.89 14.49
CA VAL A 173 19.63 -2.10 13.75
C VAL A 173 20.80 -2.81 13.12
N ALA A 174 21.70 -2.07 12.46
CA ALA A 174 22.88 -2.63 11.80
C ALA A 174 23.84 -3.31 12.80
N GLY A 175 23.93 -2.78 14.03
CA GLY A 175 24.71 -3.41 15.12
C GLY A 175 24.07 -4.69 15.67
N ALA A 176 22.74 -4.80 15.65
CA ALA A 176 22.01 -5.96 16.15
C ALA A 176 21.92 -7.11 15.14
N VAL A 177 22.01 -6.83 13.82
CA VAL A 177 21.88 -7.82 12.75
C VAL A 177 23.22 -8.53 12.50
N LYS A 178 23.31 -9.80 12.84
CA LYS A 178 24.54 -10.60 12.75
C LYS A 178 24.92 -11.01 11.32
N THR A 179 23.94 -11.18 10.44
CA THR A 179 24.16 -11.67 9.06
C THR A 179 23.51 -10.73 8.08
N ARG A 180 24.31 -10.13 7.18
CA ARG A 180 23.85 -9.20 6.18
C ARG A 180 23.54 -9.92 4.87
N GLU A 181 22.40 -9.58 4.23
CA GLU A 181 22.10 -10.02 2.87
C GLU A 181 22.89 -9.14 1.88
N PRO A 182 23.61 -9.75 0.90
CA PRO A 182 24.33 -8.96 -0.10
C PRO A 182 23.41 -7.98 -0.84
N GLY A 183 23.82 -6.72 -0.94
CA GLY A 183 23.07 -5.67 -1.66
C GLY A 183 21.84 -5.13 -0.94
N LYS A 184 21.58 -5.51 0.32
CA LYS A 184 20.51 -4.95 1.13
C LYS A 184 21.07 -4.33 2.41
N ASP A 185 20.54 -3.16 2.75
CA ASP A 185 20.82 -2.54 4.04
C ASP A 185 20.08 -3.29 5.15
N PRO A 186 20.74 -3.63 6.28
CA PRO A 186 20.11 -4.36 7.38
C PRO A 186 18.91 -3.62 8.02
N ALA A 187 18.86 -2.28 7.94
CA ALA A 187 17.77 -1.49 8.47
C ALA A 187 16.49 -1.56 7.62
N THR A 188 16.58 -1.98 6.35
CA THR A 188 15.44 -1.93 5.40
C THR A 188 14.19 -2.63 5.93
N ARG A 189 14.33 -3.83 6.48
CA ARG A 189 13.19 -4.62 7.00
C ARG A 189 12.57 -3.99 8.24
N THR A 190 13.39 -3.44 9.12
CA THR A 190 12.92 -2.76 10.34
C THR A 190 12.16 -1.47 9.99
N PHE A 191 12.70 -0.66 9.05
CA PHE A 191 12.02 0.54 8.57
C PHE A 191 10.72 0.22 7.87
N GLN A 192 10.68 -0.81 7.03
CA GLN A 192 9.44 -1.32 6.44
C GLN A 192 8.42 -1.72 7.51
N ALA A 193 8.83 -2.47 8.53
CA ALA A 193 7.95 -2.92 9.60
C ALA A 193 7.31 -1.76 10.37
N LEU A 194 8.14 -0.79 10.77
CA LEU A 194 7.68 0.40 11.50
C LEU A 194 6.73 1.25 10.66
N ARG A 195 7.05 1.43 9.37
CA ARG A 195 6.19 2.14 8.42
C ARG A 195 4.81 1.50 8.29
N ILE A 196 4.79 0.19 8.02
CA ILE A 196 3.56 -0.58 7.88
C ILE A 196 2.70 -0.47 9.14
N PHE A 197 3.33 -0.62 10.30
CA PHE A 197 2.64 -0.58 11.58
C PHE A 197 2.05 0.80 11.89
N ILE A 198 2.86 1.87 11.81
CA ILE A 198 2.41 3.24 12.14
C ILE A 198 1.29 3.72 11.23
N ASN A 199 1.28 3.26 9.99
CA ASN A 199 0.29 3.66 9.00
C ASN A 199 -0.87 2.66 8.84
N ALA A 200 -0.88 1.55 9.60
CA ALA A 200 -1.87 0.47 9.50
C ALA A 200 -2.08 -0.02 8.04
N GLU A 201 -0.97 -0.13 7.26
CA GLU A 201 -1.03 -0.30 5.80
C GLU A 201 -1.74 -1.60 5.40
N LEU A 202 -1.48 -2.71 6.12
CA LEU A 202 -2.06 -4.01 5.76
C LEU A 202 -3.52 -4.14 6.19
N GLU A 203 -3.92 -3.56 7.32
CA GLU A 203 -5.31 -3.51 7.75
C GLU A 203 -6.15 -2.66 6.78
N GLU A 204 -5.63 -1.48 6.41
CA GLU A 204 -6.31 -0.63 5.42
C GLU A 204 -6.44 -1.35 4.07
N LEU A 205 -5.40 -2.06 3.62
CA LEU A 205 -5.43 -2.84 2.39
C LEU A 205 -6.54 -3.89 2.43
N GLN A 206 -6.67 -4.63 3.55
CA GLN A 206 -7.71 -5.63 3.71
C GLN A 206 -9.11 -5.01 3.58
N LEU A 207 -9.36 -3.91 4.32
CA LEU A 207 -10.63 -3.19 4.28
C LEU A 207 -10.94 -2.65 2.88
N ALA A 208 -9.95 -2.12 2.18
CA ALA A 208 -10.14 -1.59 0.83
C ALA A 208 -10.42 -2.69 -0.21
N LEU A 209 -9.78 -3.85 -0.08
CA LEU A 209 -10.06 -5.00 -0.93
C LEU A 209 -11.50 -5.49 -0.74
N ASP A 210 -11.96 -5.60 0.51
CA ASP A 210 -13.34 -5.97 0.83
C ASP A 210 -14.33 -4.92 0.31
N ALA A 211 -14.01 -3.64 0.45
CA ALA A 211 -14.81 -2.55 -0.09
C ALA A 211 -14.89 -2.59 -1.63
N SER A 212 -13.81 -2.98 -2.31
CA SER A 212 -13.77 -3.06 -3.77
C SER A 212 -14.80 -4.06 -4.33
N LEU A 213 -15.09 -5.15 -3.61
CA LEU A 213 -16.16 -6.08 -3.97
C LEU A 213 -17.54 -5.42 -4.01
N LYS A 214 -17.79 -4.48 -3.10
CA LYS A 214 -19.06 -3.78 -2.97
C LYS A 214 -19.23 -2.70 -4.03
N ILE A 215 -18.17 -1.88 -4.24
CA ILE A 215 -18.27 -0.67 -5.07
C ILE A 215 -18.08 -0.93 -6.55
N LEU A 216 -17.37 -2.03 -6.94
CA LEU A 216 -17.18 -2.36 -8.34
C LEU A 216 -18.48 -2.85 -8.98
N GLN A 217 -18.85 -2.25 -10.10
CA GLN A 217 -19.93 -2.73 -10.95
C GLN A 217 -19.54 -4.03 -11.67
N PRO A 218 -20.49 -4.83 -12.16
CA PRO A 218 -20.21 -5.99 -13.02
C PRO A 218 -19.34 -5.60 -14.21
N GLY A 219 -18.25 -6.37 -14.45
CA GLY A 219 -17.24 -6.07 -15.48
C GLY A 219 -16.19 -5.03 -15.06
N GLY A 220 -16.39 -4.36 -13.91
CA GLY A 220 -15.41 -3.41 -13.37
C GLY A 220 -14.10 -4.08 -12.96
N ARG A 221 -13.01 -3.34 -13.04
CA ARG A 221 -11.65 -3.84 -12.80
C ARG A 221 -11.06 -3.36 -11.48
N LEU A 222 -10.50 -4.31 -10.73
CA LEU A 222 -9.60 -4.06 -9.62
C LEU A 222 -8.16 -4.22 -10.11
N VAL A 223 -7.35 -3.15 -9.98
CA VAL A 223 -5.92 -3.15 -10.30
C VAL A 223 -5.15 -2.77 -9.05
N VAL A 224 -4.27 -3.65 -8.59
CA VAL A 224 -3.46 -3.41 -7.38
C VAL A 224 -1.99 -3.63 -7.71
N ILE A 225 -1.15 -2.63 -7.40
CA ILE A 225 0.31 -2.71 -7.49
C ILE A 225 0.86 -2.81 -6.07
N SER A 226 1.59 -3.88 -5.80
CA SER A 226 2.24 -4.16 -4.51
C SER A 226 3.75 -4.07 -4.66
N PHE A 227 4.47 -3.61 -3.64
CA PHE A 227 5.93 -3.45 -3.67
C PHE A 227 6.69 -4.41 -2.74
N HIS A 228 6.00 -5.09 -1.84
CA HIS A 228 6.59 -6.11 -0.97
C HIS A 228 5.69 -7.35 -0.82
N SER A 229 6.31 -8.43 -0.28
CA SER A 229 5.71 -9.76 -0.16
C SER A 229 4.40 -9.80 0.62
N LEU A 230 4.28 -9.00 1.68
CA LEU A 230 3.09 -9.00 2.55
C LEU A 230 1.87 -8.44 1.81
N GLU A 231 2.03 -7.29 1.11
CA GLU A 231 0.96 -6.73 0.28
C GLU A 231 0.54 -7.71 -0.82
N ASP A 232 1.51 -8.22 -1.60
CA ASP A 232 1.22 -9.14 -2.70
C ASP A 232 0.53 -10.42 -2.22
N ARG A 233 0.89 -10.90 -1.02
CA ARG A 233 0.28 -12.08 -0.39
C ARG A 233 -1.20 -11.83 -0.07
N ILE A 234 -1.54 -10.69 0.53
CA ILE A 234 -2.91 -10.30 0.86
C ILE A 234 -3.74 -10.18 -0.42
N VAL A 235 -3.28 -9.42 -1.41
CA VAL A 235 -3.98 -9.23 -2.69
C VAL A 235 -4.18 -10.56 -3.42
N LYS A 236 -3.14 -11.40 -3.47
CA LYS A 236 -3.20 -12.74 -4.07
C LYS A 236 -4.24 -13.62 -3.39
N GLN A 237 -4.25 -13.67 -2.06
CA GLN A 237 -5.17 -14.49 -1.28
C GLN A 237 -6.60 -13.99 -1.46
N PHE A 238 -6.82 -12.69 -1.41
CA PHE A 238 -8.11 -12.06 -1.64
C PHE A 238 -8.68 -12.42 -3.03
N ILE A 239 -7.91 -12.19 -4.09
CA ILE A 239 -8.34 -12.52 -5.45
C ILE A 239 -8.61 -14.03 -5.57
N ALA A 240 -7.76 -14.89 -5.00
CA ALA A 240 -7.95 -16.35 -5.05
C ALA A 240 -9.22 -16.79 -4.34
N ALA A 241 -9.52 -16.23 -3.16
CA ALA A 241 -10.71 -16.55 -2.37
C ALA A 241 -12.02 -16.19 -3.08
N HIS A 242 -11.98 -15.17 -3.95
CA HIS A 242 -13.15 -14.67 -4.67
C HIS A 242 -13.21 -15.09 -6.15
N SER A 243 -12.17 -15.76 -6.68
CA SER A 243 -12.09 -16.17 -8.10
C SER A 243 -11.92 -17.68 -8.32
N ARG A 244 -11.77 -18.45 -7.26
CA ARG A 244 -11.60 -19.91 -7.37
C ARG A 244 -12.44 -20.61 -6.32
N GLU A 245 -13.12 -21.65 -6.74
CA GLU A 245 -13.76 -22.57 -5.82
C GLU A 245 -12.65 -23.36 -5.08
N MET A 246 -12.66 -23.28 -3.76
CA MET A 246 -11.81 -24.11 -2.92
C MET A 246 -12.61 -25.35 -2.54
N PHE A 247 -12.15 -26.53 -2.97
CA PHE A 247 -12.77 -27.80 -2.60
C PHE A 247 -12.71 -27.97 -1.08
N ASP A 248 -13.88 -27.93 -0.46
CA ASP A 248 -14.00 -28.24 0.98
C ASP A 248 -14.16 -29.75 1.17
N ARG A 249 -13.14 -30.38 1.73
CA ARG A 249 -13.16 -31.82 2.03
C ARG A 249 -14.22 -32.20 3.05
N ASN A 250 -14.67 -31.25 3.90
CA ASN A 250 -15.67 -31.46 4.91
C ASN A 250 -17.10 -31.30 4.39
N ALA A 251 -17.25 -30.70 3.20
CA ALA A 251 -18.54 -30.49 2.54
C ALA A 251 -18.48 -30.80 1.04
N PRO A 252 -18.18 -32.05 0.64
CA PRO A 252 -17.91 -32.41 -0.76
C PRO A 252 -19.13 -32.25 -1.70
N PHE A 253 -20.33 -32.12 -1.16
CA PHE A 253 -21.58 -31.93 -1.90
C PHE A 253 -22.16 -30.52 -1.71
N ALA A 254 -21.38 -29.55 -1.20
CA ALA A 254 -21.85 -28.18 -1.11
C ALA A 254 -22.15 -27.61 -2.52
N ALA A 255 -23.17 -26.76 -2.61
CA ALA A 255 -23.48 -26.08 -3.87
C ALA A 255 -22.28 -25.23 -4.31
N PRO A 256 -21.96 -25.15 -5.63
CA PRO A 256 -20.87 -24.34 -6.14
C PRO A 256 -20.97 -22.89 -5.66
N LYS A 257 -19.88 -22.34 -5.14
CA LYS A 257 -19.83 -20.94 -4.71
C LYS A 257 -19.81 -20.01 -5.92
N VAL A 258 -20.76 -19.07 -5.96
CA VAL A 258 -20.74 -18.03 -7.01
C VAL A 258 -19.50 -17.17 -6.86
N MET A 259 -18.62 -17.21 -7.86
CA MET A 259 -17.40 -16.40 -7.86
C MET A 259 -17.72 -14.95 -8.09
N GLN A 260 -17.12 -14.09 -7.26
CA GLN A 260 -17.34 -12.65 -7.30
C GLN A 260 -16.33 -11.93 -8.19
N PHE A 261 -15.15 -12.51 -8.36
CA PHE A 261 -14.10 -12.03 -9.24
C PHE A 261 -13.66 -13.10 -10.23
N LYS A 262 -13.12 -12.64 -11.36
CA LYS A 262 -12.29 -13.41 -12.29
C LYS A 262 -10.88 -12.87 -12.20
N ALA A 263 -9.90 -13.70 -11.86
CA ALA A 263 -8.49 -13.30 -11.93
C ALA A 263 -8.10 -13.10 -13.41
N VAL A 264 -7.55 -11.92 -13.73
CA VAL A 264 -7.26 -11.53 -15.12
C VAL A 264 -5.78 -11.63 -15.44
N ALA A 265 -4.93 -10.98 -14.61
CA ALA A 265 -3.49 -10.93 -14.88
C ALA A 265 -2.66 -10.78 -13.61
N ARG A 266 -1.40 -11.21 -13.72
CA ARG A 266 -0.28 -10.84 -12.86
C ARG A 266 0.83 -10.32 -13.75
N ILE A 267 1.23 -9.06 -13.55
CA ILE A 267 2.19 -8.36 -14.41
C ILE A 267 3.36 -7.87 -13.56
N MET A 268 4.56 -8.05 -14.07
CA MET A 268 5.80 -7.55 -13.48
C MET A 268 6.30 -6.35 -14.29
N PRO A 269 7.06 -5.42 -13.69
CA PRO A 269 7.64 -4.31 -14.42
C PRO A 269 8.61 -4.81 -15.49
N LYS A 270 8.63 -4.13 -16.63
CA LYS A 270 9.58 -4.40 -17.71
C LYS A 270 10.99 -3.94 -17.32
N ALA A 271 12.02 -4.53 -17.91
CA ALA A 271 13.41 -4.15 -17.66
C ALA A 271 13.68 -2.67 -17.94
N ALA A 272 13.07 -2.10 -18.97
CA ALA A 272 13.20 -0.67 -19.29
C ALA A 272 12.61 0.23 -18.19
N GLU A 273 11.47 -0.17 -17.58
CA GLU A 273 10.89 0.55 -16.46
C GLU A 273 11.78 0.49 -15.21
N VAL A 274 12.31 -0.70 -14.91
CA VAL A 274 13.23 -0.87 -13.76
C VAL A 274 14.51 -0.07 -13.96
N ALA A 275 15.01 0.05 -15.19
CA ALA A 275 16.17 0.87 -15.51
C ALA A 275 15.91 2.38 -15.29
N GLY A 276 14.70 2.85 -15.66
CA GLY A 276 14.28 4.24 -15.45
C GLY A 276 13.84 4.55 -14.01
N ASN A 277 13.28 3.54 -13.33
CA ASN A 277 12.81 3.64 -11.93
C ASN A 277 13.19 2.37 -11.14
N PRO A 278 14.37 2.35 -10.50
CA PRO A 278 14.81 1.18 -9.72
C PRO A 278 13.85 0.79 -8.58
N ARG A 279 13.00 1.71 -8.10
CA ARG A 279 11.99 1.44 -7.06
C ARG A 279 10.89 0.50 -7.58
N ALA A 280 10.64 0.48 -8.89
CA ALA A 280 9.67 -0.43 -9.51
C ALA A 280 10.12 -1.91 -9.52
N ARG A 281 11.39 -2.21 -9.22
CA ARG A 281 11.95 -3.57 -9.32
C ARG A 281 11.15 -4.65 -8.60
N SER A 282 10.58 -4.31 -7.45
CA SER A 282 9.80 -5.24 -6.61
C SER A 282 8.30 -5.19 -6.87
N ALA A 283 7.85 -4.34 -7.79
CA ALA A 283 6.44 -4.16 -8.08
C ALA A 283 5.81 -5.44 -8.67
N VAL A 284 4.61 -5.75 -8.21
CA VAL A 284 3.75 -6.82 -8.75
C VAL A 284 2.36 -6.24 -8.92
N MET A 285 1.89 -6.15 -10.17
CA MET A 285 0.52 -5.73 -10.45
C MET A 285 -0.39 -6.94 -10.60
N ARG A 286 -1.50 -6.95 -9.87
CA ARG A 286 -2.58 -7.94 -10.00
C ARG A 286 -3.85 -7.28 -10.48
N VAL A 287 -4.53 -7.98 -11.39
CA VAL A 287 -5.77 -7.51 -12.01
C VAL A 287 -6.86 -8.55 -11.81
N ALA A 288 -8.01 -8.11 -11.32
CA ALA A 288 -9.23 -8.91 -11.23
C ALA A 288 -10.41 -8.16 -11.84
N GLU A 289 -11.39 -8.89 -12.37
CA GLU A 289 -12.62 -8.34 -12.95
C GLU A 289 -13.81 -8.80 -12.13
N ARG A 290 -14.70 -7.89 -11.76
CA ARG A 290 -15.93 -8.18 -11.03
C ARG A 290 -16.88 -8.99 -11.91
N CYS A 291 -17.24 -10.18 -11.47
CA CYS A 291 -18.24 -10.99 -12.17
C CYS A 291 -19.63 -10.34 -12.08
N GLY A 292 -20.42 -10.47 -13.13
CA GLY A 292 -21.85 -10.21 -13.05
C GLY A 292 -22.49 -11.21 -12.06
N VAL A 293 -23.48 -10.76 -11.29
CA VAL A 293 -24.35 -11.70 -10.60
C VAL A 293 -25.09 -12.46 -11.69
N ALA A 294 -24.93 -13.79 -11.73
CA ALA A 294 -25.80 -14.60 -12.58
C ALA A 294 -27.25 -14.31 -12.13
N ALA A 295 -28.03 -13.76 -13.05
CA ALA A 295 -29.43 -13.48 -12.83
C ALA A 295 -30.20 -14.78 -12.59
#